data_ff1eb8fc1eb781b627b303d56c450a20
#
_entry.id   ff1eb8fc1eb781b627b303d56c450a20
#
_cell.length_a   1.000
_cell.length_b   1.000
_cell.length_c   1.000
_cell.angle_alpha   90.00
_cell.angle_beta   90.00
_cell.angle_gamma   90.00
#
_symmetry.space_group_name_H-M   'P 1'
#
loop_
_entity.id
_entity.type
_entity.pdbx_description
1 polymer ?
#
loop_
_entity_poly.entity_id
_entity_poly.type
_entity_poly.pdbx_seq_one_letter_code
_entity_poly.pdbx_strand_id
1 'polypeptide(L)'
;DYDSEGLILLTNNGETSRKLELPSTGWLRKYKVRVHGFVDNKKLDKLKNGIKLDSFRTGPIDANLEIQKGTNAWVSIGLREGKNREVRRIMDYLGYPVNRLIRISYGPFQLGNLQKGETAEINKDVVSNQLGLMNKLK
;
A
#
# COMPACT_ATOMS: atom_id res chain seq x y z
N ASP A 1 -3.43 8.08 -5.66
CA ASP A 1 -4.03 9.17 -4.88
C ASP A 1 -3.30 10.47 -5.07
N TYR A 2 -4.04 11.52 -5.32
CA TYR A 2 -3.49 12.86 -5.52
C TYR A 2 -2.76 13.40 -4.28
N ASP A 3 -3.27 13.09 -3.11
CA ASP A 3 -2.77 13.57 -1.82
C ASP A 3 -1.95 12.51 -1.05
N SER A 4 -1.52 11.46 -1.70
CA SER A 4 -0.62 10.48 -1.10
C SER A 4 0.83 10.72 -1.53
N GLU A 5 1.77 10.19 -0.75
CA GLU A 5 3.21 10.35 -0.92
C GLU A 5 3.87 8.98 -1.14
N GLY A 6 5.16 9.01 -1.41
CA GLY A 6 5.98 7.82 -1.42
C GLY A 6 6.28 7.29 -2.82
N LEU A 7 6.42 5.98 -2.89
CA LEU A 7 6.88 5.31 -4.09
C LEU A 7 5.86 5.39 -5.22
N ILE A 8 6.33 5.82 -6.38
CA ILE A 8 5.59 5.69 -7.64
C ILE A 8 6.49 4.98 -8.65
N LEU A 9 5.92 4.05 -9.40
CA LEU A 9 6.63 3.33 -10.46
C LEU A 9 6.25 3.93 -11.81
N LEU A 10 7.26 4.25 -12.61
CA LEU A 10 7.08 4.82 -13.94
C LEU A 10 7.72 3.89 -14.96
N THR A 11 7.00 3.64 -16.06
CA THR A 11 7.50 2.84 -17.16
C THR A 11 6.97 3.40 -18.49
N ASN A 12 7.78 3.27 -19.55
CA ASN A 12 7.34 3.57 -20.90
C ASN A 12 6.86 2.31 -21.66
N ASN A 13 6.87 1.16 -20.98
CA ASN A 13 6.41 -0.11 -21.54
C ASN A 13 4.98 -0.40 -21.05
N GLY A 14 3.99 -0.33 -21.96
CA GLY A 14 2.60 -0.55 -21.62
C GLY A 14 2.28 -1.95 -21.10
N GLU A 15 3.00 -2.96 -21.58
CA GLU A 15 2.83 -4.34 -21.10
C GLU A 15 3.30 -4.48 -19.65
N THR A 16 4.44 -3.88 -19.31
CA THR A 16 4.95 -3.84 -17.94
C THR A 16 3.97 -3.14 -17.02
N SER A 17 3.48 -1.97 -17.43
CA SER A 17 2.49 -1.21 -16.66
C SER A 17 1.24 -2.04 -16.38
N ARG A 18 0.75 -2.73 -17.42
CA ARG A 18 -0.43 -3.57 -17.30
C ARG A 18 -0.23 -4.73 -16.32
N LYS A 19 0.92 -5.41 -16.37
CA LYS A 19 1.23 -6.50 -15.45
C LYS A 19 1.29 -6.01 -13.99
N LEU A 20 1.86 -4.83 -13.76
CA LEU A 20 1.94 -4.24 -12.44
C LEU A 20 0.56 -3.88 -11.88
N GLU A 21 -0.36 -3.45 -12.72
CA GLU A 21 -1.69 -2.98 -12.32
C GLU A 21 -2.73 -4.09 -12.18
N LEU A 22 -2.49 -5.25 -12.78
CA LEU A 22 -3.47 -6.34 -12.76
C LEU A 22 -3.75 -6.82 -11.33
N PRO A 23 -5.04 -6.92 -10.95
CA PRO A 23 -5.41 -7.48 -9.63
C PRO A 23 -4.89 -8.89 -9.40
N SER A 24 -4.83 -9.70 -10.47
CA SER A 24 -4.30 -11.08 -10.40
C SER A 24 -2.83 -11.15 -10.01
N THR A 25 -2.09 -10.06 -10.17
CA THR A 25 -0.71 -9.97 -9.73
C THR A 25 -0.60 -10.10 -8.22
N GLY A 26 -1.52 -9.51 -7.49
CA GLY A 26 -1.63 -9.66 -6.04
C GLY A 26 -0.40 -9.24 -5.24
N TRP A 27 0.41 -8.32 -5.79
CA TRP A 27 1.59 -7.84 -5.10
C TRP A 27 1.22 -7.07 -3.84
N LEU A 28 1.97 -7.34 -2.76
CA LEU A 28 1.80 -6.65 -1.49
C LEU A 28 2.23 -5.18 -1.62
N ARG A 29 1.35 -4.28 -1.22
CA ARG A 29 1.62 -2.86 -1.12
C ARG A 29 1.70 -2.49 0.34
N LYS A 30 2.78 -1.84 0.75
CA LYS A 30 2.98 -1.41 2.12
C LYS A 30 2.94 0.11 2.23
N TYR A 31 2.28 0.56 3.28
CA TYR A 31 2.08 1.98 3.56
C TYR A 31 2.46 2.32 4.98
N LYS A 32 2.95 3.54 5.19
CA LYS A 32 2.99 4.20 6.49
C LYS A 32 1.88 5.24 6.50
N VAL A 33 1.03 5.17 7.50
CA VAL A 33 -0.18 6.00 7.56
C VAL A 33 -0.19 6.71 8.90
N ARG A 34 -0.25 8.04 8.85
CA ARG A 34 -0.47 8.83 10.06
C ARG A 34 -1.95 9.13 10.17
N VAL A 35 -2.53 8.80 11.31
CA VAL A 35 -3.96 8.96 11.56
C VAL A 35 -4.17 9.80 12.82
N HIS A 36 -5.35 10.41 12.91
CA HIS A 36 -5.80 11.10 14.11
C HIS A 36 -6.56 10.13 15.01
N GLY A 37 -6.25 10.15 16.30
CA GLY A 37 -6.94 9.36 17.31
C GLY A 37 -5.99 8.45 18.09
N PHE A 38 -6.55 7.83 19.12
CA PHE A 38 -5.85 6.82 19.92
C PHE A 38 -6.17 5.45 19.32
N VAL A 39 -5.16 4.85 18.66
CA VAL A 39 -5.37 3.63 17.89
C VAL A 39 -5.39 2.42 18.81
N ASP A 40 -6.44 1.62 18.68
CA ASP A 40 -6.61 0.36 19.40
C ASP A 40 -6.20 -0.79 18.46
N ASN A 41 -5.19 -1.56 18.87
CA ASN A 41 -4.73 -2.72 18.12
C ASN A 41 -5.84 -3.75 17.87
N LYS A 42 -6.81 -3.86 18.76
CA LYS A 42 -7.95 -4.77 18.58
C LYS A 42 -8.79 -4.38 17.37
N LYS A 43 -8.94 -3.09 17.12
CA LYS A 43 -9.64 -2.61 15.92
C LYS A 43 -8.83 -2.92 14.66
N LEU A 44 -7.51 -2.77 14.71
CA LEU A 44 -6.64 -3.10 13.58
C LEU A 44 -6.68 -4.60 13.28
N ASP A 45 -6.76 -5.44 14.29
CA ASP A 45 -6.81 -6.90 14.12
C ASP A 45 -8.08 -7.35 13.35
N LYS A 46 -9.15 -6.60 13.41
CA LYS A 46 -10.37 -6.88 12.64
C LYS A 46 -10.15 -6.84 11.14
N LEU A 47 -9.09 -6.18 10.69
CA LEU A 47 -8.77 -6.04 9.26
C LEU A 47 -8.15 -7.30 8.65
N LYS A 48 -7.66 -8.24 9.46
CA LYS A 48 -6.94 -9.44 8.99
C LYS A 48 -7.74 -10.28 8.00
N ASN A 49 -9.04 -10.35 8.19
CA ASN A 49 -9.93 -11.15 7.34
C ASN A 49 -10.70 -10.31 6.33
N GLY A 50 -10.29 -9.06 6.16
CA GLY A 50 -11.01 -8.09 5.34
C GLY A 50 -12.23 -7.52 6.05
N ILE A 51 -12.75 -6.43 5.54
CA ILE A 51 -13.93 -5.75 6.04
C ILE A 51 -14.86 -5.37 4.90
N LYS A 52 -16.13 -5.21 5.21
CA LYS A 52 -17.12 -4.72 4.24
C LYS A 52 -17.24 -3.20 4.38
N LEU A 53 -16.89 -2.50 3.31
CA LEU A 53 -17.16 -1.07 3.14
C LEU A 53 -18.44 -0.89 2.34
N ASP A 54 -18.90 0.36 2.21
CA ASP A 54 -20.19 0.63 1.55
C ASP A 54 -20.25 0.12 0.11
N SER A 55 -19.15 0.24 -0.64
CA SER A 55 -19.11 -0.07 -2.06
C SER A 55 -18.44 -1.39 -2.41
N PHE A 56 -17.67 -1.97 -1.48
CA PHE A 56 -16.95 -3.22 -1.74
C PHE A 56 -16.49 -3.87 -0.44
N ARG A 57 -16.09 -5.15 -0.54
CA ARG A 57 -15.40 -5.85 0.54
C ARG A 57 -13.90 -5.87 0.26
N THR A 58 -13.09 -5.53 1.26
CA THR A 58 -11.63 -5.60 1.12
C THR A 58 -11.14 -7.03 1.22
N GLY A 59 -9.97 -7.30 0.63
CA GLY A 59 -9.19 -8.48 0.94
C GLY A 59 -8.57 -8.39 2.34
N PRO A 60 -7.80 -9.41 2.73
CA PRO A 60 -7.06 -9.40 4.00
C PRO A 60 -6.11 -8.21 4.09
N ILE A 61 -6.05 -7.59 5.26
CA ILE A 61 -5.22 -6.42 5.51
C ILE A 61 -4.37 -6.70 6.74
N ASP A 62 -3.06 -6.46 6.61
CA ASP A 62 -2.15 -6.49 7.75
C ASP A 62 -1.94 -5.06 8.24
N ALA A 63 -2.28 -4.79 9.49
CA ALA A 63 -2.20 -3.45 10.06
C ALA A 63 -1.65 -3.50 11.48
N ASN A 64 -0.66 -2.66 11.77
CA ASN A 64 0.00 -2.62 13.07
C ASN A 64 0.24 -1.18 13.51
N LEU A 65 -0.03 -0.90 14.78
CA LEU A 65 0.35 0.36 15.39
C LEU A 65 1.86 0.39 15.61
N GLU A 66 2.52 1.38 15.03
CA GLU A 66 3.95 1.57 15.19
C GLU A 66 4.25 2.53 16.33
N ILE A 67 3.67 3.72 16.32
CA ILE A 67 3.92 4.77 17.31
C ILE A 67 2.61 5.52 17.58
N GLN A 68 2.29 5.70 18.85
CA GLN A 68 1.24 6.61 19.29
C GLN A 68 1.91 7.84 19.88
N LYS A 69 1.64 9.01 19.33
CA LYS A 69 2.21 10.26 19.81
C LYS A 69 1.11 11.30 19.99
N GLY A 70 0.67 11.46 21.23
CA GLY A 70 -0.51 12.29 21.52
C GLY A 70 -1.73 11.76 20.79
N THR A 71 -2.42 12.62 20.08
CA THR A 71 -3.61 12.28 19.29
C THR A 71 -3.30 11.83 17.87
N ASN A 72 -2.01 11.66 17.53
CA ASN A 72 -1.58 11.13 16.23
C ASN A 72 -0.91 9.77 16.40
N ALA A 73 -1.14 8.90 15.44
CA ALA A 73 -0.53 7.59 15.43
C ALA A 73 0.02 7.25 14.05
N TRP A 74 1.14 6.56 14.02
CA TRP A 74 1.67 5.96 12.80
C TRP A 74 1.30 4.48 12.79
N VAL A 75 0.68 4.05 11.70
CA VAL A 75 0.22 2.68 11.48
C VAL A 75 0.88 2.16 10.21
N SER A 76 1.41 0.95 10.26
CA SER A 76 1.88 0.24 9.07
C SER A 76 0.73 -0.59 8.51
N ILE A 77 0.51 -0.52 7.20
CA ILE A 77 -0.58 -1.22 6.53
C ILE A 77 -0.02 -1.95 5.31
N GLY A 78 -0.39 -3.24 5.19
CA GLY A 78 -0.08 -4.05 4.03
C GLY A 78 -1.34 -4.63 3.42
N LEU A 79 -1.51 -4.48 2.11
CA LEU A 79 -2.64 -5.06 1.39
C LEU A 79 -2.23 -5.41 -0.04
N ARG A 80 -2.97 -6.37 -0.63
CA ARG A 80 -2.64 -6.91 -1.96
C ARG A 80 -3.56 -6.39 -3.07
N GLU A 81 -4.30 -5.34 -2.78
CA GLU A 81 -5.18 -4.68 -3.74
C GLU A 81 -5.02 -3.17 -3.62
N GLY A 82 -5.49 -2.43 -4.59
CA GLY A 82 -5.34 -0.98 -4.61
C GLY A 82 -6.58 -0.31 -5.19
N LYS A 83 -7.73 -0.53 -4.54
CA LYS A 83 -8.96 0.15 -4.93
C LYS A 83 -8.89 1.63 -4.60
N ASN A 84 -9.67 2.43 -5.28
CA ASN A 84 -9.65 3.88 -5.15
C ASN A 84 -9.75 4.31 -3.67
N ARG A 85 -8.74 5.01 -3.18
CA ARG A 85 -8.65 5.56 -1.82
C ARG A 85 -8.89 4.52 -0.72
N GLU A 86 -8.51 3.28 -0.99
CA GLU A 86 -8.84 2.14 -0.12
C GLU A 86 -8.32 2.30 1.30
N VAL A 87 -7.04 2.66 1.48
CA VAL A 87 -6.45 2.84 2.81
C VAL A 87 -7.18 3.91 3.60
N ARG A 88 -7.52 5.03 2.96
CA ARG A 88 -8.25 6.12 3.61
C ARG A 88 -9.64 5.68 4.04
N ARG A 89 -10.33 4.95 3.19
CA ARG A 89 -11.68 4.42 3.49
C ARG A 89 -11.65 3.42 4.65
N ILE A 90 -10.64 2.55 4.68
CA ILE A 90 -10.47 1.58 5.77
C ILE A 90 -10.27 2.30 7.09
N MET A 91 -9.36 3.26 7.14
CA MET A 91 -9.06 3.98 8.37
C MET A 91 -10.23 4.85 8.82
N ASP A 92 -10.95 5.48 7.90
CA ASP A 92 -12.19 6.21 8.22
C ASP A 92 -13.25 5.29 8.82
N TYR A 93 -13.40 4.08 8.29
CA TYR A 93 -14.31 3.07 8.80
C TYR A 93 -14.01 2.72 10.27
N LEU A 94 -12.72 2.67 10.63
CA LEU A 94 -12.30 2.42 12.00
C LEU A 94 -12.41 3.64 12.91
N GLY A 95 -12.68 4.82 12.36
CA GLY A 95 -12.75 6.06 13.10
C GLY A 95 -11.43 6.79 13.25
N TYR A 96 -10.45 6.49 12.41
CA TYR A 96 -9.11 7.09 12.45
C TYR A 96 -8.83 7.85 11.14
N PRO A 97 -9.23 9.11 11.01
CA PRO A 97 -8.99 9.87 9.78
C PRO A 97 -7.50 9.96 9.44
N VAL A 98 -7.18 9.73 8.19
CA VAL A 98 -5.80 9.78 7.69
C VAL A 98 -5.39 11.22 7.43
N ASN A 99 -4.27 11.64 8.00
CA ASN A 99 -3.69 12.96 7.73
C ASN A 99 -2.37 12.90 6.97
N ARG A 100 -1.78 11.70 6.80
CA ARG A 100 -0.62 11.49 5.92
C ARG A 100 -0.56 10.03 5.48
N LEU A 101 -0.32 9.82 4.18
CA LEU A 101 -0.28 8.48 3.59
C LEU A 101 0.96 8.37 2.70
N ILE A 102 1.83 7.40 3.01
CA ILE A 102 3.08 7.19 2.28
C ILE A 102 3.15 5.74 1.83
N ARG A 103 3.24 5.50 0.52
CA ARG A 103 3.51 4.15 0.03
C ARG A 103 5.01 3.87 0.09
N ILE A 104 5.41 2.86 0.84
CA ILE A 104 6.81 2.53 1.07
C ILE A 104 7.30 1.35 0.24
N SER A 105 6.38 0.51 -0.25
CA SER A 105 6.76 -0.57 -1.16
C SER A 105 5.60 -0.99 -2.06
N TYR A 106 5.95 -1.56 -3.19
CA TYR A 106 5.02 -2.11 -4.17
C TYR A 106 5.62 -3.42 -4.68
N GLY A 107 5.16 -4.55 -4.13
CA GLY A 107 5.79 -5.84 -4.38
C GLY A 107 7.27 -5.80 -3.98
N PRO A 108 8.19 -6.18 -4.89
CA PRO A 108 9.62 -6.18 -4.60
C PRO A 108 10.26 -4.78 -4.61
N PHE A 109 9.55 -3.76 -5.08
CA PHE A 109 10.10 -2.42 -5.20
C PHE A 109 9.94 -1.64 -3.91
N GLN A 110 11.04 -1.06 -3.43
CA GLN A 110 11.13 -0.36 -2.15
C GLN A 110 11.41 1.12 -2.34
N LEU A 111 10.77 1.98 -1.55
CA LEU A 111 11.10 3.40 -1.51
C LEU A 111 12.53 3.61 -0.98
N GLY A 112 12.89 2.87 0.06
CA GLY A 112 14.22 2.95 0.66
C GLY A 112 14.55 4.36 1.09
N ASN A 113 15.75 4.82 0.71
CA ASN A 113 16.27 6.15 1.07
C ASN A 113 15.93 7.23 0.03
N LEU A 114 15.09 6.92 -0.95
CA LEU A 114 14.73 7.86 -2.00
C LEU A 114 13.96 9.03 -1.41
N GLN A 115 14.45 10.24 -1.65
CA GLN A 115 13.85 11.47 -1.14
C GLN A 115 12.80 11.99 -2.11
N LYS A 116 11.95 12.89 -1.62
CA LYS A 116 10.90 13.52 -2.43
C LYS A 116 11.52 14.19 -3.67
N GLY A 117 10.99 13.87 -4.84
CA GLY A 117 11.44 14.39 -6.11
C GLY A 117 12.63 13.65 -6.72
N GLU A 118 13.23 12.72 -5.99
CA GLU A 118 14.31 11.90 -6.53
C GLU A 118 13.76 10.74 -7.36
N THR A 119 14.54 10.33 -8.36
CA THR A 119 14.25 9.17 -9.19
C THR A 119 15.41 8.19 -9.15
N ALA A 120 15.12 6.91 -9.26
CA ALA A 120 16.11 5.86 -9.40
C ALA A 120 15.66 4.90 -10.50
N GLU A 121 16.58 4.50 -11.34
CA GLU A 121 16.32 3.56 -12.43
C GLU A 121 16.39 2.14 -11.88
N ILE A 122 15.43 1.30 -12.28
CA ILE A 122 15.45 -0.12 -11.92
C ILE A 122 16.04 -0.87 -13.10
N ASN A 123 17.00 -1.77 -12.80
CA ASN A 123 17.65 -2.59 -13.81
C ASN A 123 16.62 -3.41 -14.57
N LYS A 124 16.72 -3.43 -15.91
CA LYS A 124 15.81 -4.18 -16.79
C LYS A 124 15.77 -5.67 -16.46
N ASP A 125 16.91 -6.25 -16.10
CA ASP A 125 16.98 -7.67 -15.77
C ASP A 125 16.21 -7.99 -14.49
N VAL A 126 16.29 -7.10 -13.50
CA VAL A 126 15.52 -7.25 -12.25
C VAL A 126 14.02 -7.17 -12.55
N VAL A 127 13.59 -6.21 -13.34
CA VAL A 127 12.17 -6.06 -13.71
C VAL A 127 11.69 -7.30 -14.48
N SER A 128 12.46 -7.73 -15.47
CA SER A 128 12.12 -8.91 -16.28
C SER A 128 12.05 -10.18 -15.44
N ASN A 129 12.97 -10.37 -14.51
CA ASN A 129 12.99 -11.54 -13.62
C ASN A 129 11.76 -11.57 -12.72
N GLN A 130 11.39 -10.44 -12.13
CA GLN A 130 10.21 -10.37 -11.26
C GLN A 130 8.91 -10.61 -12.03
N LEU A 131 8.76 -10.00 -13.19
CA LEU A 131 7.58 -10.19 -14.04
C LEU A 131 7.55 -11.59 -14.67
N GLY A 132 8.70 -12.13 -15.07
CA GLY A 132 8.82 -13.46 -15.61
C GLY A 132 8.50 -14.53 -14.57
N LEU A 133 8.93 -14.36 -13.33
CA LEU A 133 8.61 -15.26 -12.23
C LEU A 133 7.10 -15.32 -12.01
N MET A 134 6.42 -14.19 -12.08
CA MET A 134 4.96 -14.11 -11.96
C MET A 134 4.26 -14.84 -13.10
N ASN A 135 4.78 -14.76 -14.31
CA ASN A 135 4.24 -15.48 -15.45
C ASN A 135 4.35 -16.99 -15.28
N LYS A 136 5.40 -17.47 -14.62
CA LYS A 136 5.58 -18.90 -14.34
C LYS A 136 4.63 -19.43 -13.27
N LEU A 137 4.14 -18.58 -12.39
CA LEU A 137 3.21 -18.95 -11.32
C LEU A 137 1.76 -19.00 -11.79
N LYS A 138 1.50 -18.57 -13.01
CA LYS A 138 0.20 -18.70 -13.64
C LYS A 138 0.03 -20.08 -14.21
#